data_a7353b8a53b06f9be1eca0a7996f1752
#
_entry.id   a7353b8a53b06f9be1eca0a7996f1752
#
_cell.length_a   1.000
_cell.length_b   1.000
_cell.length_c   1.000
_cell.angle_alpha   90.00
_cell.angle_beta   90.00
_cell.angle_gamma   90.00
#
_symmetry.space_group_name_H-M   'P 1'
#
loop_
_entity.id
_entity.type
_entity.pdbx_description
1 polymer ?
#
loop_
_entity_poly.entity_id
_entity_poly.type
_entity_poly.pdbx_seq_one_letter_code
_entity_poly.pdbx_strand_id
1 'polypeptide(L)'
;DATDEESLSEGIKKSIKEFGNVDIAIHNACLCTFANEQDTGYEVYQKVMDVNYFGALRLSKLILPFMREKKEGRIIFTSSGVGVTGFGNISPYASSKGAIESLAKCLEIENQDYGITFHIMHPPLTSTASSSGLPVPKEFMADAEKVGRGLADHVWSKKFVICHSFSQSLQMKLCYCHPLYMGKMMWKMTQRAI
;
A
#
# COMPACT_ATOMS: atom_id res chain seq x y z
N ASP A 1 -10.40 -9.44 9.02
CA ASP A 1 -9.41 -8.52 9.59
C ASP A 1 -7.99 -8.88 9.11
N ALA A 2 -7.19 -7.89 8.70
CA ALA A 2 -5.83 -8.12 8.20
C ALA A 2 -4.84 -8.61 9.29
N THR A 3 -5.18 -8.43 10.55
CA THR A 3 -4.38 -8.90 11.69
C THR A 3 -4.76 -10.30 12.15
N ASP A 4 -5.85 -10.86 11.62
CA ASP A 4 -6.40 -12.17 11.95
C ASP A 4 -6.21 -13.15 10.78
N GLU A 5 -5.29 -14.09 10.94
CA GLU A 5 -4.94 -15.08 9.93
C GLU A 5 -6.08 -16.06 9.65
N GLU A 6 -6.85 -16.43 10.67
CA GLU A 6 -7.98 -17.35 10.53
C GLU A 6 -9.10 -16.70 9.70
N SER A 7 -9.47 -15.47 10.05
CA SER A 7 -10.45 -14.67 9.31
C SER A 7 -10.07 -14.46 7.83
N LEU A 8 -8.79 -14.20 7.54
CA LEU A 8 -8.28 -14.11 6.18
C LEU A 8 -8.35 -15.45 5.44
N SER A 9 -7.94 -16.54 6.10
CA SER A 9 -7.98 -17.91 5.54
C SER A 9 -9.40 -18.34 5.18
N GLU A 10 -10.35 -18.09 6.07
CA GLU A 10 -11.78 -18.37 5.82
C GLU A 10 -12.32 -17.57 4.64
N GLY A 11 -11.99 -16.26 4.57
CA GLY A 11 -12.38 -15.40 3.46
C GLY A 11 -11.86 -15.90 2.11
N ILE A 12 -10.59 -16.32 2.04
CA ILE A 12 -9.97 -16.88 0.83
C ILE A 12 -10.64 -18.20 0.44
N LYS A 13 -10.81 -19.13 1.39
CA LYS A 13 -11.46 -20.42 1.13
C LYS A 13 -12.88 -20.26 0.64
N LYS A 14 -13.64 -19.33 1.23
CA LYS A 14 -15.00 -19.02 0.81
C LYS A 14 -15.03 -18.48 -0.62
N SER A 15 -14.12 -17.55 -0.96
CA SER A 15 -14.01 -16.98 -2.31
C SER A 15 -13.69 -18.06 -3.34
N ILE A 16 -12.72 -18.93 -3.06
CA ILE A 16 -12.36 -20.04 -3.95
C ILE A 16 -13.53 -21.03 -4.11
N LYS A 17 -14.23 -21.35 -3.02
CA LYS A 17 -15.40 -22.25 -3.08
C LYS A 17 -16.51 -21.68 -3.96
N GLU A 18 -16.74 -20.38 -3.92
CA GLU A 18 -17.85 -19.73 -4.63
C GLU A 18 -17.52 -19.41 -6.09
N PHE A 19 -16.28 -18.96 -6.36
CA PHE A 19 -15.87 -18.46 -7.67
C PHE A 19 -14.87 -19.37 -8.40
N GLY A 20 -14.44 -20.46 -7.78
CA GLY A 20 -13.47 -21.42 -8.32
C GLY A 20 -12.02 -21.01 -8.10
N ASN A 21 -11.70 -19.71 -8.13
CA ASN A 21 -10.35 -19.21 -7.87
C ASN A 21 -10.35 -17.74 -7.40
N VAL A 22 -9.15 -17.22 -7.13
CA VAL A 22 -8.87 -15.79 -6.90
C VAL A 22 -7.74 -15.38 -7.86
N ASP A 23 -8.07 -14.55 -8.85
CA ASP A 23 -7.11 -14.08 -9.86
C ASP A 23 -6.29 -12.89 -9.35
N ILE A 24 -6.92 -12.04 -8.53
CA ILE A 24 -6.30 -10.83 -7.98
C ILE A 24 -6.56 -10.77 -6.47
N ALA A 25 -5.50 -10.60 -5.69
CA ALA A 25 -5.58 -10.30 -4.26
C ALA A 25 -4.99 -8.91 -3.98
N ILE A 26 -5.76 -8.05 -3.30
CA ILE A 26 -5.34 -6.68 -3.01
C ILE A 26 -5.29 -6.46 -1.50
N HIS A 27 -4.11 -6.18 -0.95
CA HIS A 27 -3.98 -5.71 0.43
C HIS A 27 -4.12 -4.18 0.44
N ASN A 28 -5.29 -3.72 0.87
CA ASN A 28 -5.60 -2.30 0.99
C ASN A 28 -5.83 -1.84 2.44
N ALA A 29 -5.92 -2.77 3.39
CA ALA A 29 -6.05 -2.42 4.80
C ALA A 29 -4.85 -1.60 5.25
N CYS A 30 -5.08 -0.52 5.99
CA CYS A 30 -3.99 0.26 6.55
C CYS A 30 -4.39 0.96 7.86
N LEU A 31 -3.40 1.12 8.71
CA LEU A 31 -3.44 1.99 9.87
C LEU A 31 -2.41 3.12 9.64
N CYS A 32 -2.89 4.36 9.70
CA CYS A 32 -2.05 5.56 9.64
C CYS A 32 -2.18 6.30 10.97
N THR A 33 -1.05 6.68 11.56
CA THR A 33 -0.97 7.48 12.77
C THR A 33 -0.22 8.76 12.46
N PHE A 34 -0.59 9.83 13.14
CA PHE A 34 0.07 11.13 13.01
C PHE A 34 0.48 11.63 14.38
N ALA A 35 1.76 11.47 14.69
CA ALA A 35 2.40 11.96 15.90
C ALA A 35 3.91 12.09 15.69
N ASN A 36 4.54 12.98 16.45
CA ASN A 36 5.99 13.13 16.46
C ASN A 36 6.64 11.82 16.96
N GLU A 37 7.83 11.51 16.48
CA GLU A 37 8.59 10.33 16.89
C GLU A 37 8.81 10.29 18.40
N GLN A 38 9.14 11.42 19.02
CA GLN A 38 9.36 11.54 20.47
C GLN A 38 8.12 11.19 21.31
N ASP A 39 6.92 11.41 20.76
CA ASP A 39 5.64 11.16 21.42
C ASP A 39 5.01 9.82 21.00
N THR A 40 5.75 8.99 20.23
CA THR A 40 5.23 7.75 19.66
C THR A 40 5.93 6.54 20.27
N GLY A 41 5.21 5.76 21.07
CA GLY A 41 5.73 4.55 21.69
C GLY A 41 5.91 3.40 20.71
N TYR A 42 6.72 2.40 21.08
CA TYR A 42 6.99 1.21 20.27
C TYR A 42 5.73 0.42 19.88
N GLU A 43 4.75 0.38 20.76
CA GLU A 43 3.47 -0.32 20.54
C GLU A 43 2.70 0.24 19.34
N VAL A 44 2.84 1.54 19.05
CA VAL A 44 2.24 2.17 17.86
C VAL A 44 2.92 1.66 16.60
N TYR A 45 4.26 1.57 16.59
CA TYR A 45 5.01 1.00 15.47
C TYR A 45 4.64 -0.46 15.25
N GLN A 46 4.57 -1.26 16.31
CA GLN A 46 4.18 -2.67 16.23
C GLN A 46 2.77 -2.83 15.63
N LYS A 47 1.80 -2.06 16.12
CA LYS A 47 0.42 -2.10 15.66
C LYS A 47 0.30 -1.70 14.17
N VAL A 48 0.99 -0.63 13.77
CA VAL A 48 1.01 -0.18 12.37
C VAL A 48 1.66 -1.21 11.47
N MET A 49 2.78 -1.80 11.89
CA MET A 49 3.45 -2.88 11.15
C MET A 49 2.57 -4.12 11.05
N ASP A 50 1.85 -4.48 12.11
CA ASP A 50 0.98 -5.66 12.10
C ASP A 50 -0.14 -5.54 11.06
N VAL A 51 -0.83 -4.41 11.03
CA VAL A 51 -1.87 -4.15 10.02
C VAL A 51 -1.29 -4.04 8.63
N ASN A 52 -0.30 -3.16 8.44
CA ASN A 52 0.14 -2.73 7.10
C ASN A 52 1.07 -3.75 6.45
N TYR A 53 2.11 -4.22 7.16
CA TYR A 53 3.13 -5.11 6.62
C TYR A 53 2.78 -6.59 6.83
N PHE A 54 2.54 -6.99 8.08
CA PHE A 54 2.24 -8.40 8.36
C PHE A 54 0.88 -8.81 7.79
N GLY A 55 -0.10 -7.89 7.71
CA GLY A 55 -1.36 -8.16 7.00
C GLY A 55 -1.14 -8.48 5.53
N ALA A 56 -0.27 -7.72 4.83
CA ALA A 56 0.10 -8.00 3.44
C ALA A 56 0.84 -9.34 3.30
N LEU A 57 1.74 -9.66 4.24
CA LEU A 57 2.46 -10.92 4.26
C LEU A 57 1.52 -12.11 4.53
N ARG A 58 0.59 -12.00 5.51
CA ARG A 58 -0.41 -13.03 5.79
C ARG A 58 -1.26 -13.31 4.55
N LEU A 59 -1.83 -12.27 3.95
CA LEU A 59 -2.60 -12.42 2.71
C LEU A 59 -1.81 -13.16 1.64
N SER A 60 -0.56 -12.78 1.43
CA SER A 60 0.30 -13.41 0.43
C SER A 60 0.55 -14.89 0.74
N LYS A 61 0.94 -15.21 1.98
CA LYS A 61 1.21 -16.60 2.38
C LYS A 61 -0.02 -17.51 2.26
N LEU A 62 -1.20 -16.98 2.52
CA LEU A 62 -2.44 -17.72 2.44
C LEU A 62 -2.93 -17.97 1.02
N ILE A 63 -2.73 -17.00 0.09
CA ILE A 63 -3.22 -17.10 -1.28
C ILE A 63 -2.21 -17.75 -2.24
N LEU A 64 -0.92 -17.59 -2.01
CA LEU A 64 0.15 -18.09 -2.89
C LEU A 64 0.08 -19.58 -3.20
N PRO A 65 -0.25 -20.50 -2.25
CA PRO A 65 -0.39 -21.91 -2.58
C PRO A 65 -1.39 -22.18 -3.72
N PHE A 66 -2.54 -21.52 -3.68
CA PHE A 66 -3.59 -21.67 -4.72
C PHE A 66 -3.16 -21.06 -6.06
N MET A 67 -2.53 -19.89 -6.03
CA MET A 67 -2.03 -19.24 -7.24
C MET A 67 -0.89 -20.03 -7.89
N ARG A 68 0.01 -20.64 -7.08
CA ARG A 68 1.10 -21.48 -7.58
C ARG A 68 0.60 -22.77 -8.23
N GLU A 69 -0.42 -23.40 -7.67
CA GLU A 69 -1.07 -24.58 -8.25
C GLU A 69 -1.66 -24.24 -9.62
N LYS A 70 -2.32 -23.09 -9.73
CA LYS A 70 -2.90 -22.60 -10.98
C LYS A 70 -1.85 -22.08 -11.97
N LYS A 71 -0.65 -21.73 -11.51
CA LYS A 71 0.42 -21.04 -12.25
C LYS A 71 -0.01 -19.68 -12.81
N GLU A 72 -0.86 -18.99 -12.09
CA GLU A 72 -1.39 -17.68 -12.46
C GLU A 72 -1.89 -16.95 -11.21
N GLY A 73 -1.59 -15.66 -11.11
CA GLY A 73 -2.10 -14.83 -10.03
C GLY A 73 -1.51 -13.43 -10.04
N ARG A 74 -2.19 -12.53 -9.36
CA ARG A 74 -1.76 -11.15 -9.20
C ARG A 74 -1.98 -10.71 -7.76
N ILE A 75 -0.94 -10.21 -7.12
CA ILE A 75 -1.03 -9.65 -5.77
C ILE A 75 -0.63 -8.18 -5.82
N ILE A 76 -1.46 -7.33 -5.24
CA ILE A 76 -1.25 -5.88 -5.26
C ILE A 76 -1.25 -5.37 -3.82
N PHE A 77 -0.21 -4.62 -3.45
CA PHE A 77 -0.15 -3.95 -2.16
C PHE A 77 -0.37 -2.45 -2.33
N THR A 78 -1.30 -1.89 -1.56
CA THR A 78 -1.49 -0.45 -1.48
C THR A 78 -0.41 0.16 -0.60
N SER A 79 0.60 0.78 -1.22
CA SER A 79 1.64 1.55 -0.57
C SER A 79 1.26 3.03 -0.49
N SER A 80 2.23 3.89 -0.33
CA SER A 80 2.10 5.34 -0.30
C SER A 80 3.41 5.99 -0.76
N GLY A 81 3.33 7.15 -1.39
CA GLY A 81 4.52 7.92 -1.75
C GLY A 81 5.44 8.21 -0.56
N VAL A 82 4.88 8.33 0.65
CA VAL A 82 5.67 8.56 1.87
C VAL A 82 6.47 7.33 2.33
N GLY A 83 6.12 6.13 1.88
CA GLY A 83 6.94 4.93 2.07
C GLY A 83 8.26 5.00 1.29
N VAL A 84 8.29 5.80 0.21
CA VAL A 84 9.50 6.07 -0.57
C VAL A 84 10.26 7.30 -0.03
N THR A 85 9.54 8.39 0.26
CA THR A 85 10.16 9.69 0.54
C THR A 85 10.37 9.98 2.03
N GLY A 86 9.62 9.31 2.92
CA GLY A 86 9.41 9.78 4.28
C GLY A 86 8.53 11.04 4.33
N PHE A 87 8.05 11.36 5.52
CA PHE A 87 7.30 12.57 5.83
C PHE A 87 7.29 12.79 7.35
N GLY A 88 7.20 14.04 7.80
CA GLY A 88 7.18 14.34 9.26
C GLY A 88 5.95 13.78 9.95
N ASN A 89 6.10 13.39 11.21
CA ASN A 89 5.04 12.94 12.13
C ASN A 89 4.25 11.68 11.69
N ILE A 90 4.76 10.87 10.76
CA ILE A 90 4.12 9.63 10.31
C ILE A 90 5.12 8.47 10.21
N SER A 91 6.18 8.48 11.00
CA SER A 91 7.26 7.48 10.87
C SER A 91 6.79 6.02 10.99
N PRO A 92 5.83 5.62 11.87
CA PRO A 92 5.32 4.26 11.89
C PRO A 92 4.67 3.86 10.56
N TYR A 93 3.85 4.75 10.00
CA TYR A 93 3.17 4.53 8.73
C TYR A 93 4.15 4.48 7.55
N ALA A 94 5.02 5.50 7.44
CA ALA A 94 5.97 5.58 6.34
C ALA A 94 6.91 4.37 6.30
N SER A 95 7.43 3.93 7.46
CA SER A 95 8.29 2.75 7.55
C SER A 95 7.56 1.47 7.15
N SER A 96 6.29 1.29 7.57
CA SER A 96 5.50 0.13 7.17
C SER A 96 5.24 0.07 5.67
N LYS A 97 5.01 1.24 5.04
CA LYS A 97 4.81 1.32 3.58
C LYS A 97 6.11 1.09 2.79
N GLY A 98 7.26 1.54 3.32
CA GLY A 98 8.57 1.19 2.77
C GLY A 98 8.88 -0.31 2.88
N ALA A 99 8.52 -0.94 3.99
CA ALA A 99 8.66 -2.39 4.17
C ALA A 99 7.82 -3.19 3.17
N ILE A 100 6.58 -2.78 2.89
CA ILE A 100 5.72 -3.41 1.86
C ILE A 100 6.38 -3.35 0.49
N GLU A 101 7.03 -2.25 0.12
CA GLU A 101 7.67 -2.11 -1.18
C GLU A 101 8.85 -3.08 -1.35
N SER A 102 9.63 -3.28 -0.30
CA SER A 102 10.71 -4.27 -0.31
C SER A 102 10.15 -5.69 -0.36
N LEU A 103 9.10 -5.98 0.41
CA LEU A 103 8.42 -7.28 0.40
C LEU A 103 7.90 -7.61 -1.00
N ALA A 104 7.20 -6.68 -1.65
CA ALA A 104 6.65 -6.90 -2.99
C ALA A 104 7.73 -7.24 -4.03
N LYS A 105 8.89 -6.56 -3.98
CA LYS A 105 10.02 -6.85 -4.88
C LYS A 105 10.58 -8.26 -4.67
N CYS A 106 10.76 -8.68 -3.41
CA CYS A 106 11.23 -10.02 -3.10
C CYS A 106 10.24 -11.08 -3.59
N LEU A 107 8.95 -10.90 -3.28
CA LEU A 107 7.92 -11.85 -3.66
C LEU A 107 7.70 -11.91 -5.19
N GLU A 108 7.87 -10.80 -5.92
CA GLU A 108 7.86 -10.78 -7.39
C GLU A 108 8.97 -11.69 -7.94
N ILE A 109 10.21 -11.51 -7.46
CA ILE A 109 11.36 -12.31 -7.90
C ILE A 109 11.19 -13.80 -7.54
N GLU A 110 10.73 -14.10 -6.34
CA GLU A 110 10.54 -15.47 -5.84
C GLU A 110 9.41 -16.25 -6.52
N ASN A 111 8.45 -15.56 -7.13
CA ASN A 111 7.25 -16.19 -7.70
C ASN A 111 7.11 -16.05 -9.22
N GLN A 112 8.07 -15.44 -9.91
CA GLN A 112 8.04 -15.24 -11.37
C GLN A 112 7.87 -16.56 -12.15
N ASP A 113 8.51 -17.65 -11.71
CA ASP A 113 8.47 -18.96 -12.36
C ASP A 113 7.11 -19.67 -12.20
N TYR A 114 6.27 -19.16 -11.29
CA TYR A 114 4.91 -19.63 -11.10
C TYR A 114 3.86 -18.79 -11.88
N GLY A 115 4.28 -17.83 -12.69
CA GLY A 115 3.36 -16.94 -13.41
C GLY A 115 2.57 -15.99 -12.50
N ILE A 116 3.08 -15.74 -11.28
CA ILE A 116 2.46 -14.84 -10.31
C ILE A 116 3.18 -13.51 -10.34
N THR A 117 2.42 -12.41 -10.36
CA THR A 117 2.97 -11.05 -10.39
C THR A 117 2.59 -10.26 -9.14
N PHE A 118 3.55 -9.46 -8.67
CA PHE A 118 3.34 -8.54 -7.56
C PHE A 118 3.44 -7.10 -8.02
N HIS A 119 2.58 -6.26 -7.48
CA HIS A 119 2.51 -4.84 -7.83
C HIS A 119 2.35 -3.96 -6.59
N ILE A 120 2.81 -2.74 -6.70
CA ILE A 120 2.60 -1.69 -5.71
C ILE A 120 1.64 -0.65 -6.29
N MET A 121 0.60 -0.34 -5.54
CA MET A 121 -0.36 0.69 -5.87
C MET A 121 -0.08 1.95 -5.02
N HIS A 122 0.13 3.10 -5.67
CA HIS A 122 0.34 4.37 -5.00
C HIS A 122 -0.86 5.29 -5.21
N PRO A 123 -1.84 5.34 -4.29
CA PRO A 123 -2.81 6.43 -4.30
C PRO A 123 -2.14 7.75 -3.92
N PRO A 124 -2.59 8.91 -4.46
CA PRO A 124 -2.22 10.20 -3.92
C PRO A 124 -2.83 10.40 -2.53
N LEU A 125 -2.51 11.50 -1.86
CA LEU A 125 -3.24 11.87 -0.65
C LEU A 125 -4.73 12.02 -1.00
N THR A 126 -5.55 11.17 -0.43
CA THR A 126 -6.95 10.98 -0.83
C THR A 126 -7.85 11.27 0.37
N SER A 127 -8.96 11.96 0.15
CA SER A 127 -9.96 12.26 1.19
C SER A 127 -10.72 11.00 1.56
N THR A 128 -10.36 10.37 2.67
CA THR A 128 -10.96 9.14 3.21
C THR A 128 -11.08 9.22 4.73
N ALA A 129 -11.77 8.26 5.33
CA ALA A 129 -11.83 8.15 6.79
C ALA A 129 -10.43 8.03 7.42
N SER A 130 -9.51 7.29 6.80
CA SER A 130 -8.14 7.10 7.29
C SER A 130 -7.29 8.38 7.24
N SER A 131 -7.59 9.32 6.37
CA SER A 131 -6.88 10.59 6.23
C SER A 131 -7.52 11.76 6.96
N SER A 132 -8.71 11.57 7.54
CA SER A 132 -9.48 12.65 8.18
C SER A 132 -8.80 13.30 9.37
N GLY A 133 -7.90 12.57 10.05
CA GLY A 133 -7.10 13.07 11.18
C GLY A 133 -5.79 13.75 10.79
N LEU A 134 -5.43 13.81 9.51
CA LEU A 134 -4.20 14.45 9.07
C LEU A 134 -4.37 15.98 9.05
N PRO A 135 -3.39 16.74 9.55
CA PRO A 135 -3.42 18.21 9.52
C PRO A 135 -3.05 18.72 8.12
N VAL A 136 -3.82 18.34 7.12
CA VAL A 136 -3.66 18.76 5.73
C VAL A 136 -4.99 19.29 5.25
N PRO A 137 -5.04 20.50 4.68
CA PRO A 137 -6.27 21.06 4.12
C PRO A 137 -6.90 20.11 3.10
N LYS A 138 -8.24 20.00 3.12
CA LYS A 138 -8.97 19.06 2.26
C LYS A 138 -8.80 19.35 0.76
N GLU A 139 -8.55 20.60 0.39
CA GLU A 139 -8.27 21.02 -0.98
C GLU A 139 -6.99 20.41 -1.58
N PHE A 140 -6.09 19.91 -0.75
CA PHE A 140 -4.90 19.16 -1.18
C PHE A 140 -5.15 17.65 -1.29
N MET A 141 -6.34 17.19 -0.92
CA MET A 141 -6.72 15.79 -0.98
C MET A 141 -7.47 15.50 -2.28
N ALA A 142 -7.11 14.42 -2.95
CA ALA A 142 -7.82 13.95 -4.13
C ALA A 142 -9.17 13.31 -3.75
N ASP A 143 -10.11 13.34 -4.66
CA ASP A 143 -11.39 12.69 -4.52
C ASP A 143 -11.23 11.15 -4.52
N ALA A 144 -11.83 10.48 -3.54
CA ALA A 144 -11.66 9.05 -3.32
C ALA A 144 -12.24 8.20 -4.46
N GLU A 145 -13.37 8.58 -5.02
CA GLU A 145 -14.01 7.85 -6.11
C GLU A 145 -13.18 7.96 -7.39
N LYS A 146 -12.71 9.16 -7.73
CA LYS A 146 -11.86 9.40 -8.89
C LYS A 146 -10.54 8.62 -8.80
N VAL A 147 -9.92 8.61 -7.62
CA VAL A 147 -8.67 7.85 -7.38
C VAL A 147 -8.95 6.36 -7.49
N GLY A 148 -10.01 5.86 -6.86
CA GLY A 148 -10.40 4.45 -6.90
C GLY A 148 -10.66 3.96 -8.32
N ARG A 149 -11.42 4.70 -9.12
CA ARG A 149 -11.67 4.40 -10.54
C ARG A 149 -10.36 4.36 -11.33
N GLY A 150 -9.52 5.39 -11.20
CA GLY A 150 -8.24 5.45 -11.91
C GLY A 150 -7.26 4.33 -11.53
N LEU A 151 -7.29 3.83 -10.29
CA LEU A 151 -6.51 2.66 -9.89
C LEU A 151 -7.13 1.36 -10.44
N ALA A 152 -8.45 1.23 -10.44
CA ALA A 152 -9.15 0.07 -11.00
C ALA A 152 -8.91 -0.07 -12.52
N ASP A 153 -8.92 1.03 -13.26
CA ASP A 153 -8.61 1.05 -14.69
C ASP A 153 -7.19 0.54 -15.01
N HIS A 154 -6.28 0.62 -14.03
CA HIS A 154 -4.90 0.20 -14.17
C HIS A 154 -4.56 -1.11 -13.43
N VAL A 155 -5.55 -1.81 -12.87
CA VAL A 155 -5.34 -3.04 -12.09
C VAL A 155 -4.63 -4.14 -12.88
N TRP A 156 -4.80 -4.16 -14.20
CA TRP A 156 -4.15 -5.10 -15.13
C TRP A 156 -2.85 -4.57 -15.75
N SER A 157 -2.35 -3.43 -15.27
CA SER A 157 -1.07 -2.88 -15.75
C SER A 157 0.07 -3.88 -15.53
N LYS A 158 0.95 -4.01 -16.52
CA LYS A 158 2.19 -4.81 -16.41
C LYS A 158 3.30 -4.10 -15.62
N LYS A 159 3.09 -2.83 -15.24
CA LYS A 159 4.08 -2.08 -14.47
C LYS A 159 4.07 -2.53 -13.03
N PHE A 160 5.24 -2.65 -12.42
CA PHE A 160 5.37 -2.94 -10.99
C PHE A 160 4.68 -1.87 -10.13
N VAL A 161 4.85 -0.59 -10.49
CA VAL A 161 4.22 0.55 -9.81
C VAL A 161 2.97 0.99 -10.57
N ILE A 162 1.83 0.95 -9.90
CA ILE A 162 0.51 1.35 -10.41
C ILE A 162 0.11 2.68 -9.77
N CYS A 163 -0.23 3.66 -10.61
CA CYS A 163 -0.74 4.98 -10.22
C CYS A 163 -2.08 5.24 -10.89
N HIS A 164 -2.93 6.07 -10.26
CA HIS A 164 -4.26 6.40 -10.80
C HIS A 164 -4.22 7.30 -12.05
N SER A 165 -3.09 7.98 -12.31
CA SER A 165 -2.93 8.91 -13.41
C SER A 165 -1.49 9.02 -13.90
N PHE A 166 -1.31 9.55 -15.11
CA PHE A 166 0.01 9.79 -15.67
C PHE A 166 0.81 10.82 -14.87
N SER A 167 0.17 11.90 -14.42
CA SER A 167 0.83 12.95 -13.62
C SER A 167 1.35 12.39 -12.30
N GLN A 168 0.58 11.54 -11.63
CA GLN A 168 1.04 10.86 -10.42
C GLN A 168 2.18 9.89 -10.71
N SER A 169 2.13 9.17 -11.83
CA SER A 169 3.24 8.28 -12.23
C SER A 169 4.55 9.04 -12.40
N LEU A 170 4.50 10.25 -12.96
CA LEU A 170 5.67 11.13 -13.09
C LEU A 170 6.15 11.62 -11.72
N GLN A 171 5.23 12.04 -10.84
CA GLN A 171 5.56 12.43 -9.47
C GLN A 171 6.24 11.27 -8.71
N MET A 172 5.71 10.05 -8.81
CA MET A 172 6.31 8.90 -8.16
C MET A 172 7.72 8.59 -8.69
N LYS A 173 7.97 8.74 -9.99
CA LYS A 173 9.33 8.63 -10.52
C LYS A 173 10.30 9.60 -9.86
N LEU A 174 9.89 10.86 -9.67
CA LEU A 174 10.71 11.85 -8.96
C LEU A 174 10.92 11.47 -7.49
N CYS A 175 9.89 10.93 -6.82
CA CYS A 175 10.01 10.43 -5.46
C CYS A 175 11.05 9.30 -5.35
N TYR A 176 11.06 8.35 -6.27
CA TYR A 176 12.06 7.28 -6.29
C TYR A 176 13.47 7.77 -6.62
N CYS A 177 13.61 8.77 -7.50
CA CYS A 177 14.91 9.33 -7.85
C CYS A 177 15.50 10.22 -6.74
N HIS A 178 14.66 10.98 -6.04
CA HIS A 178 15.10 11.98 -5.06
C HIS A 178 14.28 11.90 -3.75
N PRO A 179 14.28 10.76 -3.05
CA PRO A 179 13.31 10.51 -1.98
C PRO A 179 13.35 11.54 -0.86
N LEU A 180 14.50 11.80 -0.28
CA LEU A 180 14.63 12.73 0.85
C LEU A 180 14.35 14.19 0.47
N TYR A 181 14.74 14.59 -0.74
CA TYR A 181 14.43 15.93 -1.25
C TYR A 181 12.92 16.15 -1.40
N MET A 182 12.24 15.19 -2.02
CA MET A 182 10.79 15.22 -2.21
C MET A 182 10.04 15.19 -0.88
N GLY A 183 10.49 14.38 0.07
CA GLY A 183 9.91 14.33 1.41
C GLY A 183 10.03 15.65 2.15
N LYS A 184 11.22 16.26 2.14
CA LYS A 184 11.46 17.58 2.77
C LYS A 184 10.64 18.69 2.09
N MET A 185 10.50 18.64 0.77
CA MET A 185 9.70 19.62 0.02
C MET A 185 8.22 19.53 0.39
N MET A 186 7.65 18.31 0.37
CA MET A 186 6.25 18.09 0.75
C MET A 186 5.98 18.48 2.20
N TRP A 187 6.88 18.13 3.13
CA TRP A 187 6.78 18.54 4.53
C TRP A 187 6.74 20.06 4.70
N LYS A 188 7.66 20.80 4.04
CA LYS A 188 7.68 22.27 4.09
C LYS A 188 6.40 22.91 3.51
N MET A 189 5.85 22.32 2.45
CA MET A 189 4.59 22.82 1.88
C MET A 189 3.43 22.65 2.86
N THR A 190 3.35 21.50 3.53
CA THR A 190 2.31 21.23 4.53
C THR A 190 2.42 22.18 5.72
N GLN A 191 3.66 22.44 6.23
CA GLN A 191 3.88 23.37 7.34
C GLN A 191 3.49 24.82 7.03
N ARG A 192 3.48 25.21 5.78
CA ARG A 192 3.05 26.57 5.34
C ARG A 192 1.55 26.69 5.15
N ALA A 193 0.85 25.57 5.07
CA ALA A 193 -0.58 25.51 4.84
C ALA A 193 -1.39 25.35 6.14
N ILE A 194 -0.70 25.08 7.26
CA ILE A 194 -1.21 25.07 8.64
C ILE A 194 -0.92 26.40 9.31
#